data_8b92c500f4475ca2e02fe575946c9105
#
_entry.id   8b92c500f4475ca2e02fe575946c9105
#
_cell.length_a   1.000
_cell.length_b   1.000
_cell.length_c   1.000
_cell.angle_alpha   90.00
_cell.angle_beta   90.00
_cell.angle_gamma   90.00
#
_symmetry.space_group_name_H-M   'P 1'
#
loop_
_entity.id
_entity.type
_entity.pdbx_description
1 polymer ?
#
loop_
_entity_poly.entity_id
_entity_poly.type
_entity_poly.pdbx_seq_one_letter_code
_entity_poly.pdbx_strand_id
1 'polypeptide(L)'
;MKRTSPNKPPPLGPRLHRAFRYAAKWHADQTRTSTAVPYLSHLMAVTSLVLEAGGDEVMAIAALLHDVVEDCGGMPRLREIRRLFGPRVAKIVEGCTDSFGTPKPDWLDRKKNYLAEVKHADDDTRLVSAADKLHNVRTILTDYRNDGDAIWVRFNGKREGTLWYYRALSDEYARKPNRLTRELEIAVGELERLCGQSPSDGGSRPRQKQGKERGKRSSPLATSSR
;
A
#
# COMPACT_ATOMS: atom_id res chain seq x y z
N MET A 1 -27.25 -19.17 17.10
CA MET A 1 -26.58 -18.17 16.23
C MET A 1 -27.64 -17.41 15.44
N LYS A 2 -27.89 -16.13 15.75
CA LYS A 2 -28.81 -15.28 14.96
C LYS A 2 -28.11 -14.96 13.64
N ARG A 3 -28.63 -15.47 12.54
CA ARG A 3 -28.27 -15.07 11.19
C ARG A 3 -28.60 -13.59 11.05
N THR A 4 -27.60 -12.73 11.06
CA THR A 4 -27.76 -11.33 10.64
C THR A 4 -28.13 -11.32 9.17
N SER A 5 -29.17 -10.57 8.81
CA SER A 5 -29.64 -10.39 7.44
C SER A 5 -28.47 -9.96 6.53
N PRO A 6 -28.26 -10.60 5.35
CA PRO A 6 -27.07 -10.38 4.52
C PRO A 6 -26.98 -8.98 3.87
N ASN A 7 -27.87 -8.06 4.19
CA ASN A 7 -28.05 -6.80 3.46
C ASN A 7 -27.94 -5.52 4.31
N LYS A 8 -27.51 -5.60 5.58
CA LYS A 8 -27.32 -4.38 6.36
C LYS A 8 -25.82 -4.09 6.47
N PRO A 9 -25.34 -2.95 5.92
CA PRO A 9 -23.93 -2.57 6.05
C PRO A 9 -23.57 -2.42 7.53
N PRO A 10 -22.29 -2.64 7.91
CA PRO A 10 -21.86 -2.37 9.27
C PRO A 10 -22.12 -0.91 9.61
N PRO A 11 -22.62 -0.59 10.81
CA PRO A 11 -22.82 0.79 11.22
C PRO A 11 -21.46 1.48 11.33
N LEU A 12 -21.25 2.53 10.52
CA LEU A 12 -20.08 3.39 10.57
C LEU A 12 -20.47 4.68 11.31
N GLY A 13 -19.88 4.90 12.47
CA GLY A 13 -20.28 5.95 13.40
C GLY A 13 -19.22 7.03 13.64
N PRO A 14 -19.46 7.91 14.63
CA PRO A 14 -18.54 8.99 14.99
C PRO A 14 -17.14 8.53 15.38
N ARG A 15 -16.97 7.26 15.79
CA ARG A 15 -15.66 6.69 16.13
C ARG A 15 -14.76 6.59 14.90
N LEU A 16 -15.30 6.18 13.74
CA LEU A 16 -14.57 6.16 12.47
C LEU A 16 -14.14 7.56 12.04
N HIS A 17 -15.03 8.57 12.17
CA HIS A 17 -14.70 9.97 11.86
C HIS A 17 -13.56 10.48 12.76
N ARG A 18 -13.56 10.11 14.04
CA ARG A 18 -12.48 10.45 14.97
C ARG A 18 -11.16 9.78 14.57
N ALA A 19 -11.19 8.52 14.16
CA ALA A 19 -10.01 7.79 13.69
C ALA A 19 -9.44 8.41 12.41
N PHE A 20 -10.30 8.81 11.47
CA PHE A 20 -9.86 9.51 10.25
C PHE A 20 -9.13 10.82 10.58
N ARG A 21 -9.70 11.65 11.45
CA ARG A 21 -9.03 12.89 11.88
C ARG A 21 -7.73 12.63 12.61
N TYR A 22 -7.66 11.56 13.40
CA TYR A 22 -6.45 11.14 14.10
C TYR A 22 -5.37 10.71 13.11
N ALA A 23 -5.70 9.85 12.15
CA ALA A 23 -4.78 9.44 11.09
C ALA A 23 -4.29 10.63 10.26
N ALA A 24 -5.19 11.50 9.81
CA ALA A 24 -4.86 12.70 9.04
C ALA A 24 -3.89 13.64 9.79
N LYS A 25 -4.05 13.78 11.12
CA LYS A 25 -3.14 14.57 11.95
C LYS A 25 -1.74 13.96 12.00
N TRP A 26 -1.63 12.64 12.21
CA TRP A 26 -0.34 12.01 12.45
C TRP A 26 0.46 11.77 11.16
N HIS A 27 -0.21 11.68 10.02
CA HIS A 27 0.41 11.51 8.69
C HIS A 27 0.30 12.80 7.84
N ALA A 28 0.11 13.98 8.48
CA ALA A 28 -0.15 15.24 7.77
C ALA A 28 0.94 15.59 6.74
N ASP A 29 2.20 15.40 7.12
CA ASP A 29 3.37 15.74 6.30
C ASP A 29 4.00 14.51 5.62
N GLN A 30 3.36 13.33 5.75
CA GLN A 30 3.90 12.10 5.19
C GLN A 30 3.35 11.86 3.79
N THR A 31 4.24 11.45 2.90
CA THR A 31 3.91 11.02 1.54
C THR A 31 4.27 9.55 1.32
N ARG A 32 3.69 8.94 0.29
CA ARG A 32 4.10 7.61 -0.18
C ARG A 32 5.54 7.66 -0.67
N THR A 33 6.30 6.61 -0.40
CA THR A 33 7.75 6.54 -0.66
C THR A 33 8.11 7.04 -2.06
N SER A 34 8.97 8.06 -2.11
CA SER A 34 9.46 8.69 -3.35
C SER A 34 8.40 9.28 -4.27
N THR A 35 7.26 9.70 -3.71
CA THR A 35 6.17 10.37 -4.46
C THR A 35 5.70 11.61 -3.72
N ALA A 36 4.87 12.43 -4.37
CA ALA A 36 4.15 13.55 -3.74
C ALA A 36 2.74 13.14 -3.26
N VAL A 37 2.38 11.86 -3.31
CA VAL A 37 1.05 11.37 -2.93
C VAL A 37 0.92 11.36 -1.42
N PRO A 38 -0.10 12.04 -0.82
CA PRO A 38 -0.31 12.03 0.61
C PRO A 38 -0.49 10.60 1.15
N TYR A 39 0.17 10.29 2.28
CA TYR A 39 0.09 8.95 2.89
C TYR A 39 -1.34 8.55 3.26
N LEU A 40 -2.17 9.52 3.59
CA LEU A 40 -3.58 9.31 3.90
C LEU A 40 -4.34 8.57 2.77
N SER A 41 -3.91 8.71 1.50
CA SER A 41 -4.50 7.99 0.37
C SER A 41 -4.38 6.47 0.54
N HIS A 42 -3.24 5.99 1.07
CA HIS A 42 -3.02 4.59 1.40
C HIS A 42 -3.95 4.12 2.51
N LEU A 43 -4.03 4.87 3.61
CA LEU A 43 -4.88 4.51 4.75
C LEU A 43 -6.37 4.42 4.35
N MET A 44 -6.83 5.33 3.50
CA MET A 44 -8.18 5.28 2.95
C MET A 44 -8.40 4.06 2.05
N ALA A 45 -7.45 3.74 1.18
CA ALA A 45 -7.54 2.58 0.30
C ALA A 45 -7.58 1.26 1.08
N VAL A 46 -6.72 1.11 2.10
CA VAL A 46 -6.72 -0.06 3.00
C VAL A 46 -8.06 -0.17 3.73
N THR A 47 -8.60 0.95 4.22
CA THR A 47 -9.89 0.99 4.89
C THR A 47 -11.04 0.56 3.95
N SER A 48 -11.03 1.03 2.71
CA SER A 48 -12.01 0.61 1.69
C SER A 48 -11.95 -0.90 1.45
N LEU A 49 -10.76 -1.46 1.25
CA LEU A 49 -10.57 -2.90 1.05
C LEU A 49 -11.09 -3.73 2.24
N VAL A 50 -10.85 -3.27 3.47
CA VAL A 50 -11.36 -3.93 4.69
C VAL A 50 -12.88 -3.93 4.72
N LEU A 51 -13.53 -2.79 4.43
CA LEU A 51 -14.99 -2.69 4.42
C LEU A 51 -15.61 -3.53 3.30
N GLU A 52 -15.04 -3.52 2.09
CA GLU A 52 -15.48 -4.33 0.95
C GLU A 52 -15.34 -5.84 1.21
N ALA A 53 -14.39 -6.23 2.06
CA ALA A 53 -14.22 -7.61 2.49
C ALA A 53 -15.13 -8.02 3.67
N GLY A 54 -16.03 -7.13 4.12
CA GLY A 54 -16.98 -7.38 5.19
C GLY A 54 -16.45 -7.06 6.58
N GLY A 55 -15.35 -6.31 6.70
CA GLY A 55 -14.84 -5.83 7.97
C GLY A 55 -15.82 -4.88 8.67
N ASP A 56 -15.83 -4.92 10.00
CA ASP A 56 -16.66 -4.03 10.83
C ASP A 56 -15.99 -2.67 11.09
N GLU A 57 -16.69 -1.78 11.81
CA GLU A 57 -16.16 -0.45 12.17
C GLU A 57 -14.83 -0.52 12.92
N VAL A 58 -14.62 -1.53 13.77
CA VAL A 58 -13.37 -1.69 14.54
C VAL A 58 -12.21 -2.01 13.61
N MET A 59 -12.40 -2.91 12.66
CA MET A 59 -11.40 -3.23 11.63
C MET A 59 -11.13 -2.03 10.71
N ALA A 60 -12.17 -1.28 10.31
CA ALA A 60 -12.03 -0.06 9.52
C ALA A 60 -11.22 1.03 10.26
N ILE A 61 -11.47 1.21 11.57
CA ILE A 61 -10.68 2.10 12.42
C ILE A 61 -9.23 1.62 12.50
N ALA A 62 -9.01 0.33 12.71
CA ALA A 62 -7.66 -0.24 12.74
C ALA A 62 -6.93 -0.05 11.41
N ALA A 63 -7.63 -0.20 10.28
CA ALA A 63 -7.09 0.06 8.94
C ALA A 63 -6.64 1.52 8.73
N LEU A 64 -7.40 2.49 9.25
CA LEU A 64 -6.98 3.90 9.25
C LEU A 64 -5.73 4.16 10.09
N LEU A 65 -5.50 3.37 11.14
CA LEU A 65 -4.49 3.63 12.16
C LEU A 65 -3.30 2.66 12.10
N HIS A 66 -3.29 1.71 11.15
CA HIS A 66 -2.37 0.57 11.17
C HIS A 66 -0.88 0.98 11.16
N ASP A 67 -0.54 2.08 10.47
CA ASP A 67 0.83 2.57 10.36
C ASP A 67 1.19 3.67 11.38
N VAL A 68 0.22 4.18 12.18
CA VAL A 68 0.48 5.26 13.16
C VAL A 68 1.52 4.85 14.20
N VAL A 69 1.52 3.58 14.61
CA VAL A 69 2.47 3.07 15.61
C VAL A 69 3.85 2.96 15.01
N GLU A 70 3.97 2.40 13.82
CA GLU A 70 5.27 2.20 13.16
C GLU A 70 5.94 3.51 12.76
N ASP A 71 5.16 4.48 12.26
CA ASP A 71 5.69 5.68 11.63
C ASP A 71 5.64 6.93 12.51
N CYS A 72 4.76 6.98 13.53
CA CYS A 72 4.45 8.22 14.24
C CYS A 72 4.70 8.15 15.77
N GLY A 73 5.48 7.18 16.27
CA GLY A 73 5.95 7.25 17.67
C GLY A 73 5.78 5.99 18.51
N GLY A 74 5.71 4.82 17.92
CA GLY A 74 5.88 3.53 18.59
C GLY A 74 4.89 3.24 19.72
N MET A 75 5.36 2.61 20.78
CA MET A 75 4.55 2.18 21.94
C MET A 75 3.70 3.30 22.61
N PRO A 76 4.14 4.56 22.71
CA PRO A 76 3.28 5.64 23.18
C PRO A 76 2.02 5.81 22.33
N ARG A 77 2.12 5.69 21.00
CA ARG A 77 0.97 5.76 20.08
C ARG A 77 0.05 4.56 20.26
N LEU A 78 0.58 3.37 20.42
CA LEU A 78 -0.23 2.18 20.68
C LEU A 78 -1.07 2.32 21.96
N ARG A 79 -0.46 2.83 23.04
CA ARG A 79 -1.20 3.11 24.29
C ARG A 79 -2.30 4.16 24.10
N GLU A 80 -2.03 5.19 23.33
CA GLU A 80 -3.02 6.24 23.01
C GLU A 80 -4.17 5.67 22.17
N ILE A 81 -3.87 4.88 21.14
CA ILE A 81 -4.88 4.19 20.31
C ILE A 81 -5.75 3.30 21.18
N ARG A 82 -5.16 2.51 22.10
CA ARG A 82 -5.91 1.66 23.06
C ARG A 82 -6.88 2.48 23.90
N ARG A 83 -6.44 3.63 24.43
CA ARG A 83 -7.27 4.53 25.24
C ARG A 83 -8.40 5.17 24.43
N LEU A 84 -8.14 5.61 23.19
CA LEU A 84 -9.10 6.38 22.37
C LEU A 84 -10.07 5.50 21.59
N PHE A 85 -9.62 4.34 21.12
CA PHE A 85 -10.36 3.49 20.18
C PHE A 85 -10.64 2.08 20.72
N GLY A 86 -10.09 1.75 21.88
CA GLY A 86 -10.35 0.49 22.59
C GLY A 86 -9.34 -0.63 22.30
N PRO A 87 -9.40 -1.71 23.09
CA PRO A 87 -8.39 -2.76 23.06
C PRO A 87 -8.38 -3.57 21.78
N ARG A 88 -9.54 -3.81 21.13
CA ARG A 88 -9.61 -4.59 19.88
C ARG A 88 -8.95 -3.84 18.72
N VAL A 89 -9.16 -2.51 18.60
CA VAL A 89 -8.44 -1.69 17.61
C VAL A 89 -6.94 -1.73 17.85
N ALA A 90 -6.50 -1.52 19.11
CA ALA A 90 -5.09 -1.52 19.45
C ALA A 90 -4.42 -2.86 19.17
N LYS A 91 -5.11 -4.00 19.42
CA LYS A 91 -4.60 -5.33 19.12
C LYS A 91 -4.36 -5.53 17.61
N ILE A 92 -5.31 -5.11 16.80
CA ILE A 92 -5.17 -5.23 15.33
C ILE A 92 -4.02 -4.36 14.83
N VAL A 93 -3.93 -3.10 15.29
CA VAL A 93 -2.84 -2.18 14.93
C VAL A 93 -1.48 -2.74 15.36
N GLU A 94 -1.37 -3.27 16.58
CA GLU A 94 -0.16 -3.94 17.09
C GLU A 94 0.28 -5.09 16.19
N GLY A 95 -0.66 -5.95 15.77
CA GLY A 95 -0.38 -7.07 14.87
C GLY A 95 -0.09 -6.68 13.41
N CYS A 96 -0.34 -5.42 13.02
CA CYS A 96 0.07 -4.87 11.73
C CYS A 96 1.45 -4.19 11.77
N THR A 97 2.00 -3.91 12.95
CA THR A 97 3.22 -3.13 13.18
C THR A 97 4.45 -4.04 13.18
N ASP A 98 5.41 -3.82 12.29
CA ASP A 98 6.65 -4.61 12.23
C ASP A 98 7.81 -4.02 13.06
N SER A 99 7.66 -2.81 13.61
CA SER A 99 8.65 -2.16 14.47
C SER A 99 8.03 -1.11 15.39
N PHE A 100 8.42 -1.13 16.65
CA PHE A 100 7.93 -0.21 17.69
C PHE A 100 8.95 0.85 18.11
N GLY A 101 10.18 0.77 17.60
CA GLY A 101 11.32 1.56 18.07
C GLY A 101 11.99 2.39 16.97
N THR A 102 12.79 3.36 17.44
CA THR A 102 13.69 4.14 16.60
C THR A 102 15.09 4.08 17.25
N PRO A 103 16.16 3.66 16.53
CA PRO A 103 16.14 3.28 15.11
C PRO A 103 15.41 1.95 14.87
N LYS A 104 14.81 1.80 13.66
CA LYS A 104 14.21 0.53 13.25
C LYS A 104 15.31 -0.54 13.08
N PRO A 105 15.10 -1.80 13.48
CA PRO A 105 16.02 -2.91 13.20
C PRO A 105 16.24 -3.11 11.69
N ASP A 106 17.20 -3.98 11.35
CA ASP A 106 17.46 -4.36 9.95
C ASP A 106 16.17 -4.79 9.22
N TRP A 107 16.08 -4.44 7.95
CA TRP A 107 14.88 -4.69 7.16
C TRP A 107 14.54 -6.17 7.08
N LEU A 108 15.53 -7.03 6.84
CA LEU A 108 15.32 -8.46 6.67
C LEU A 108 14.83 -9.12 7.98
N ASP A 109 15.41 -8.71 9.11
CA ASP A 109 15.04 -9.23 10.42
C ASP A 109 13.62 -8.83 10.78
N ARG A 110 13.22 -7.56 10.54
CA ARG A 110 11.85 -7.10 10.74
C ARG A 110 10.86 -7.92 9.90
N LYS A 111 11.17 -8.17 8.62
CA LYS A 111 10.28 -8.92 7.73
C LYS A 111 10.17 -10.39 8.12
N LYS A 112 11.25 -11.02 8.56
CA LYS A 112 11.23 -12.39 9.12
C LYS A 112 10.40 -12.49 10.39
N ASN A 113 10.58 -11.54 11.31
CA ASN A 113 9.80 -11.50 12.56
C ASN A 113 8.32 -11.30 12.27
N TYR A 114 7.97 -10.34 11.38
CA TYR A 114 6.59 -10.11 10.98
C TYR A 114 5.94 -11.35 10.36
N LEU A 115 6.64 -12.07 9.49
CA LEU A 115 6.16 -13.35 8.92
C LEU A 115 5.90 -14.42 10.02
N ALA A 116 6.72 -14.46 11.06
CA ALA A 116 6.50 -15.37 12.19
C ALA A 116 5.26 -14.99 13.00
N GLU A 117 5.00 -13.68 13.19
CA GLU A 117 3.84 -13.17 13.93
C GLU A 117 2.52 -13.36 13.16
N VAL A 118 2.53 -13.15 11.83
CA VAL A 118 1.34 -13.34 10.98
C VAL A 118 0.77 -14.75 11.06
N LYS A 119 1.59 -15.77 11.32
CA LYS A 119 1.14 -17.17 11.53
C LYS A 119 0.16 -17.30 12.68
N HIS A 120 0.31 -16.47 13.70
CA HIS A 120 -0.48 -16.51 14.94
C HIS A 120 -1.54 -15.40 15.02
N ALA A 121 -1.59 -14.53 14.00
CA ALA A 121 -2.55 -13.45 13.95
C ALA A 121 -3.99 -13.95 13.87
N ASP A 122 -4.89 -13.29 14.61
CA ASP A 122 -6.33 -13.56 14.51
C ASP A 122 -6.92 -13.10 13.17
N ASP A 123 -8.16 -13.48 12.93
CA ASP A 123 -8.82 -13.22 11.65
C ASP A 123 -8.99 -11.71 11.37
N ASP A 124 -9.22 -10.90 12.41
CA ASP A 124 -9.32 -9.44 12.27
C ASP A 124 -7.99 -8.82 11.83
N THR A 125 -6.92 -9.17 12.52
CA THR A 125 -5.55 -8.72 12.20
C THR A 125 -5.13 -9.19 10.82
N ARG A 126 -5.42 -10.44 10.47
CA ARG A 126 -5.13 -10.99 9.13
C ARG A 126 -5.86 -10.26 8.03
N LEU A 127 -7.13 -9.87 8.25
CA LEU A 127 -7.90 -9.13 7.26
C LEU A 127 -7.31 -7.75 6.99
N VAL A 128 -7.02 -6.98 8.06
CA VAL A 128 -6.45 -5.64 7.94
C VAL A 128 -5.05 -5.69 7.33
N SER A 129 -4.20 -6.61 7.80
CA SER A 129 -2.85 -6.78 7.27
C SER A 129 -2.87 -7.21 5.80
N ALA A 130 -3.76 -8.12 5.40
CA ALA A 130 -3.89 -8.52 3.99
C ALA A 130 -4.35 -7.37 3.09
N ALA A 131 -5.25 -6.50 3.58
CA ALA A 131 -5.68 -5.30 2.86
C ALA A 131 -4.51 -4.33 2.61
N ASP A 132 -3.67 -4.09 3.63
CA ASP A 132 -2.46 -3.27 3.51
C ASP A 132 -1.51 -3.86 2.46
N LYS A 133 -1.19 -5.15 2.59
CA LYS A 133 -0.25 -5.81 1.68
C LYS A 133 -0.77 -5.85 0.25
N LEU A 134 -2.06 -6.09 0.05
CA LEU A 134 -2.70 -6.03 -1.26
C LEU A 134 -2.60 -4.63 -1.88
N HIS A 135 -2.90 -3.58 -1.12
CA HIS A 135 -2.77 -2.21 -1.63
C HIS A 135 -1.31 -1.88 -2.00
N ASN A 136 -0.35 -2.29 -1.17
CA ASN A 136 1.06 -2.08 -1.44
C ASN A 136 1.52 -2.82 -2.72
N VAL A 137 1.16 -4.10 -2.91
CA VAL A 137 1.50 -4.84 -4.14
C VAL A 137 0.85 -4.22 -5.37
N ARG A 138 -0.41 -3.78 -5.29
CA ARG A 138 -1.08 -3.06 -6.40
C ARG A 138 -0.37 -1.76 -6.78
N THR A 139 0.14 -1.02 -5.79
CA THR A 139 0.95 0.18 -6.03
C THR A 139 2.26 -0.19 -6.74
N ILE A 140 2.97 -1.22 -6.24
CA ILE A 140 4.21 -1.70 -6.87
C ILE A 140 3.97 -2.14 -8.31
N LEU A 141 2.88 -2.88 -8.58
CA LEU A 141 2.49 -3.28 -9.92
C LEU A 141 2.28 -2.09 -10.86
N THR A 142 1.58 -1.06 -10.37
CA THR A 142 1.34 0.16 -11.14
C THR A 142 2.64 0.89 -11.45
N ASP A 143 3.49 1.07 -10.43
CA ASP A 143 4.79 1.71 -10.58
C ASP A 143 5.71 0.91 -11.52
N TYR A 144 5.74 -0.42 -11.37
CA TYR A 144 6.58 -1.28 -12.22
C TYR A 144 6.16 -1.25 -13.69
N ARG A 145 4.85 -1.20 -13.98
CA ARG A 145 4.33 -1.05 -15.34
C ARG A 145 4.74 0.28 -15.99
N ASN A 146 4.89 1.33 -15.21
CA ASN A 146 5.24 2.67 -15.68
C ASN A 146 6.76 2.86 -15.79
N ASP A 147 7.51 2.44 -14.77
CA ASP A 147 8.92 2.80 -14.56
C ASP A 147 9.88 1.60 -14.68
N GLY A 148 9.36 0.36 -14.79
CA GLY A 148 10.17 -0.86 -14.85
C GLY A 148 11.07 -1.04 -13.63
N ASP A 149 12.25 -1.61 -13.84
CA ASP A 149 13.20 -1.93 -12.75
C ASP A 149 13.72 -0.70 -11.98
N ALA A 150 13.51 0.52 -12.50
CA ALA A 150 13.92 1.74 -11.82
C ALA A 150 13.23 1.94 -10.45
N ILE A 151 12.08 1.32 -10.23
CA ILE A 151 11.37 1.44 -8.94
C ILE A 151 12.14 0.82 -7.77
N TRP A 152 12.97 -0.21 -8.01
CA TRP A 152 13.57 -1.02 -6.94
C TRP A 152 14.56 -0.26 -6.07
N VAL A 153 15.07 0.88 -6.55
CA VAL A 153 15.93 1.77 -5.73
C VAL A 153 15.19 2.34 -4.51
N ARG A 154 13.86 2.43 -4.59
CA ARG A 154 12.99 2.97 -3.53
C ARG A 154 12.80 1.99 -2.37
N PHE A 155 13.10 0.71 -2.57
CA PHE A 155 12.83 -0.36 -1.60
C PHE A 155 14.10 -0.84 -0.91
N ASN A 156 14.05 -0.95 0.43
CA ASN A 156 15.18 -1.46 1.21
C ASN A 156 15.53 -2.91 0.87
N GLY A 157 14.53 -3.75 0.57
CA GLY A 157 14.73 -5.13 0.13
C GLY A 157 15.20 -5.28 -1.32
N LYS A 158 15.30 -4.17 -2.07
CA LYS A 158 15.50 -4.19 -3.51
C LYS A 158 14.47 -5.11 -4.20
N ARG A 159 14.76 -5.58 -5.41
CA ARG A 159 13.87 -6.46 -6.16
C ARG A 159 13.69 -7.81 -5.46
N GLU A 160 14.80 -8.52 -5.25
CA GLU A 160 14.75 -9.90 -4.72
C GLU A 160 14.11 -9.96 -3.33
N GLY A 161 14.54 -9.10 -2.41
CA GLY A 161 13.97 -9.09 -1.06
C GLY A 161 12.49 -8.70 -1.04
N THR A 162 12.09 -7.76 -1.90
CA THR A 162 10.68 -7.34 -1.98
C THR A 162 9.80 -8.46 -2.54
N LEU A 163 10.21 -9.12 -3.63
CA LEU A 163 9.47 -10.25 -4.20
C LEU A 163 9.41 -11.42 -3.20
N TRP A 164 10.55 -11.78 -2.58
CA TRP A 164 10.58 -12.80 -1.52
C TRP A 164 9.59 -12.51 -0.40
N TYR A 165 9.56 -11.28 0.09
CA TYR A 165 8.69 -10.92 1.21
C TYR A 165 7.20 -11.05 0.87
N TYR A 166 6.77 -10.54 -0.29
CA TYR A 166 5.37 -10.63 -0.69
C TYR A 166 4.96 -12.05 -1.05
N ARG A 167 5.85 -12.87 -1.62
CA ARG A 167 5.60 -14.30 -1.84
C ARG A 167 5.42 -15.02 -0.51
N ALA A 168 6.34 -14.86 0.42
CA ALA A 168 6.25 -15.50 1.74
C ALA A 168 4.98 -15.10 2.51
N LEU A 169 4.55 -13.82 2.42
CA LEU A 169 3.27 -13.36 2.98
C LEU A 169 2.08 -14.03 2.32
N SER A 170 2.06 -14.07 0.98
CA SER A 170 0.99 -14.68 0.21
C SER A 170 0.82 -16.15 0.59
N ASP A 171 1.92 -16.90 0.68
CA ASP A 171 1.92 -18.31 1.08
C ASP A 171 1.39 -18.50 2.52
N GLU A 172 1.75 -17.60 3.44
CA GLU A 172 1.24 -17.65 4.81
C GLU A 172 -0.26 -17.33 4.89
N TYR A 173 -0.72 -16.34 4.12
CA TYR A 173 -2.14 -16.00 4.05
C TYR A 173 -2.98 -17.08 3.37
N ALA A 174 -2.42 -17.84 2.42
CA ALA A 174 -3.11 -18.92 1.73
C ALA A 174 -3.55 -20.06 2.67
N ARG A 175 -2.97 -20.18 3.87
CA ARG A 175 -3.38 -21.17 4.88
C ARG A 175 -4.79 -20.94 5.42
N LYS A 176 -5.26 -19.70 5.45
CA LYS A 176 -6.64 -19.33 5.81
C LYS A 176 -7.17 -18.33 4.77
N PRO A 177 -7.60 -18.80 3.60
CA PRO A 177 -7.92 -17.92 2.48
C PRO A 177 -9.22 -17.15 2.72
N ASN A 178 -9.20 -15.87 2.36
CA ASN A 178 -10.37 -15.02 2.23
C ASN A 178 -10.31 -14.25 0.89
N ARG A 179 -11.26 -13.36 0.63
CA ARG A 179 -11.28 -12.59 -0.61
C ARG A 179 -9.98 -11.80 -0.83
N LEU A 180 -9.51 -11.08 0.18
CA LEU A 180 -8.32 -10.22 0.05
C LEU A 180 -7.03 -11.02 -0.12
N THR A 181 -6.89 -12.15 0.58
CA THR A 181 -5.70 -12.97 0.46
C THR A 181 -5.59 -13.64 -0.90
N ARG A 182 -6.72 -14.01 -1.54
CA ARG A 182 -6.73 -14.52 -2.93
C ARG A 182 -6.35 -13.43 -3.93
N GLU A 183 -6.85 -12.22 -3.75
CA GLU A 183 -6.46 -11.09 -4.59
C GLU A 183 -4.99 -10.72 -4.41
N LEU A 184 -4.46 -10.84 -3.19
CA LEU A 184 -3.02 -10.66 -2.93
C LEU A 184 -2.18 -11.72 -3.65
N GLU A 185 -2.58 -12.99 -3.61
CA GLU A 185 -1.91 -14.08 -4.33
C GLU A 185 -1.85 -13.80 -5.84
N ILE A 186 -2.97 -13.40 -6.43
CA ILE A 186 -3.05 -13.03 -7.86
C ILE A 186 -2.11 -11.85 -8.16
N ALA A 187 -2.14 -10.81 -7.33
CA ALA A 187 -1.31 -9.63 -7.54
C ALA A 187 0.20 -9.92 -7.38
N VAL A 188 0.58 -10.75 -6.42
CA VAL A 188 1.97 -11.21 -6.23
C VAL A 188 2.43 -12.03 -7.42
N GLY A 189 1.62 -13.00 -7.87
CA GLY A 189 1.95 -13.82 -9.05
C GLY A 189 2.10 -12.99 -10.33
N GLU A 190 1.28 -11.95 -10.49
CA GLU A 190 1.42 -11.02 -11.61
C GLU A 190 2.72 -10.19 -11.52
N LEU A 191 3.06 -9.70 -10.33
CA LEU A 191 4.31 -8.95 -10.11
C LEU A 191 5.53 -9.81 -10.42
N GLU A 192 5.58 -11.05 -9.95
CA GLU A 192 6.65 -11.99 -10.24
C GLU A 192 6.78 -12.30 -11.74
N ARG A 193 5.64 -12.52 -12.42
CA ARG A 193 5.62 -12.75 -13.85
C ARG A 193 6.17 -11.57 -14.65
N LEU A 194 5.76 -10.35 -14.30
CA LEU A 194 6.25 -9.14 -14.95
C LEU A 194 7.76 -8.95 -14.72
N CYS A 195 8.22 -9.17 -13.50
CA CYS A 195 9.63 -9.10 -13.16
C CYS A 195 10.47 -10.23 -13.79
N GLY A 196 9.89 -11.43 -13.99
CA GLY A 196 10.56 -12.56 -14.63
C GLY A 196 10.72 -12.43 -16.15
N GLN A 197 9.89 -11.59 -16.79
CA GLN A 197 10.03 -11.22 -18.19
C GLN A 197 11.08 -10.10 -18.31
N SER A 198 12.39 -10.45 -18.22
CA SER A 198 13.47 -9.49 -18.51
C SER A 198 13.33 -8.93 -19.93
N PRO A 199 13.73 -7.66 -20.17
CA PRO A 199 13.61 -7.01 -21.49
C PRO A 199 14.59 -7.55 -22.57
N SER A 200 15.13 -8.75 -22.42
CA SER A 200 16.07 -9.32 -23.40
C SER A 200 15.42 -9.87 -24.67
N ASP A 201 14.07 -9.94 -24.76
CA ASP A 201 13.36 -10.50 -25.94
C ASP A 201 12.25 -9.64 -26.53
N GLY A 202 12.21 -8.35 -26.23
CA GLY A 202 11.25 -7.40 -26.79
C GLY A 202 11.92 -6.38 -27.68
N GLY A 203 11.91 -6.65 -29.03
CA GLY A 203 12.50 -5.81 -30.05
C GLY A 203 12.21 -4.32 -29.89
N SER A 204 13.26 -3.53 -30.08
CA SER A 204 13.26 -2.08 -30.22
C SER A 204 12.10 -1.62 -31.11
N ARG A 205 11.06 -1.03 -30.57
CA ARG A 205 10.13 -0.22 -31.36
C ARG A 205 10.92 0.98 -31.90
N PRO A 206 11.03 1.16 -33.21
CA PRO A 206 11.72 2.32 -33.75
C PRO A 206 10.96 3.59 -33.34
N ARG A 207 11.67 4.49 -32.69
CA ARG A 207 11.21 5.87 -32.48
C ARG A 207 10.89 6.46 -33.85
N GLN A 208 9.63 6.68 -34.14
CA GLN A 208 9.23 7.52 -35.29
C GLN A 208 9.81 8.91 -35.06
N LYS A 209 10.84 9.25 -35.86
CA LYS A 209 11.33 10.61 -36.00
C LYS A 209 10.21 11.42 -36.70
N GLN A 210 9.52 12.26 -35.92
CA GLN A 210 8.71 13.31 -36.53
C GLN A 210 9.64 14.23 -37.30
N GLY A 211 9.53 14.18 -38.62
CA GLY A 211 10.24 15.05 -39.57
C GLY A 211 9.82 16.50 -39.34
N LYS A 212 10.77 17.34 -38.95
CA LYS A 212 10.65 18.79 -39.06
C LYS A 212 10.75 19.15 -40.53
N GLU A 213 9.62 19.34 -41.20
CA GLU A 213 9.58 20.09 -42.47
C GLU A 213 9.93 21.55 -42.21
N ARG A 214 11.11 21.93 -42.67
CA ARG A 214 11.53 23.31 -42.81
C ARG A 214 10.82 23.89 -44.04
N GLY A 215 9.70 24.58 -43.84
CA GLY A 215 9.12 25.49 -44.84
C GLY A 215 9.98 26.73 -45.01
N LYS A 216 10.80 26.78 -46.06
CA LYS A 216 11.36 28.01 -46.60
C LYS A 216 10.19 28.82 -47.12
N ARG A 217 9.98 30.02 -46.58
CA ARG A 217 9.29 31.09 -47.29
C ARG A 217 10.15 32.35 -47.25
N SER A 218 10.50 32.73 -48.46
CA SER A 218 11.15 33.93 -48.93
C SER A 218 10.39 35.20 -48.52
N SER A 219 11.17 36.21 -48.15
CA SER A 219 10.75 37.61 -48.11
C SER A 219 10.42 38.14 -49.51
N PRO A 220 9.61 39.19 -49.60
CA PRO A 220 10.14 40.41 -50.16
C PRO A 220 9.82 41.70 -49.37
N LEU A 221 10.76 42.60 -49.54
CA LEU A 221 10.81 44.04 -49.29
C LEU A 221 9.51 44.83 -49.64
N ALA A 222 9.23 45.88 -48.90
CA ALA A 222 9.16 47.26 -49.34
C ALA A 222 8.37 48.16 -48.39
N THR A 223 9.04 49.13 -47.86
CA THR A 223 8.82 50.59 -47.97
C THR A 223 7.70 51.22 -47.17
N SER A 224 8.13 52.04 -46.21
CA SER A 224 8.05 53.53 -46.23
C SER A 224 6.80 54.20 -45.63
N SER A 225 7.10 55.09 -44.70
CA SER A 225 6.46 56.42 -44.44
C SER A 225 5.17 56.43 -43.58
N ARG A 226 5.17 56.88 -42.47
CA ARG A 226 5.13 58.19 -41.79
C ARG A 226 4.97 58.00 -40.28
#